data_50ff1842b1a4efc87c99d516b871daf7
#
_entry.id   50ff1842b1a4efc87c99d516b871daf7
#
_cell.length_a   1.000
_cell.length_b   1.000
_cell.length_c   1.000
_cell.angle_alpha   90.00
_cell.angle_beta   90.00
_cell.angle_gamma   90.00
#
_symmetry.space_group_name_H-M   'P 1'
#
loop_
_entity.id
_entity.type
_entity.pdbx_description
1 polymer ?
#
loop_
_entity_poly.entity_id
_entity_poly.type
_entity_poly.pdbx_seq_one_letter_code
_entity_poly.pdbx_strand_id
1 'polypeptide(L)'
;MNAIGYIRVSTSDQADSGLSLSYQEKKIRSYADALDITLVNVISDAGYSAKSLNRPGMVEILKMVKAKLIDAVVILKLDRLTRSVKDLGTLIEVIEKNGIALMSVLDSINTNTANGRFCLNIVASISQWEREAIGER
;
A
#
# COMPACT_ATOMS: atom_id res chain seq x y z
N MET A 1 -10.11 5.66 -14.16
CA MET A 1 -9.76 4.97 -12.90
C MET A 1 -9.48 5.99 -11.83
N ASN A 2 -10.20 5.90 -10.72
CA ASN A 2 -10.04 6.80 -9.58
C ASN A 2 -9.18 6.13 -8.52
N ALA A 3 -8.11 6.80 -8.09
CA ALA A 3 -7.17 6.24 -7.13
C ALA A 3 -7.00 7.14 -5.92
N ILE A 4 -6.60 6.52 -4.82
CA ILE A 4 -6.19 7.22 -3.61
C ILE A 4 -4.70 6.96 -3.40
N GLY A 5 -3.95 8.01 -3.07
CA GLY A 5 -2.54 7.87 -2.70
C GLY A 5 -2.42 7.68 -1.20
N TYR A 6 -1.48 6.85 -0.79
CA TYR A 6 -1.16 6.67 0.62
C TYR A 6 0.30 6.95 0.88
N ILE A 7 0.59 7.80 1.84
CA ILE A 7 1.95 8.15 2.23
C ILE A 7 2.09 8.03 3.75
N ARG A 8 3.27 7.62 4.20
CA ARG A 8 3.54 7.42 5.62
C ARG A 8 5.00 7.68 5.95
N VAL A 9 5.25 8.33 7.06
CA VAL A 9 6.57 8.38 7.70
C VAL A 9 6.39 8.14 9.18
N SER A 10 7.33 7.38 9.79
CA SER A 10 7.47 7.29 11.23
C SER A 10 8.32 8.47 11.71
N THR A 11 8.43 8.64 13.03
CA THR A 11 9.30 9.67 13.59
C THR A 11 10.75 9.49 13.21
N SER A 12 11.22 8.25 13.07
CA SER A 12 12.59 7.96 12.63
C SER A 12 12.78 8.23 11.14
N ASP A 13 11.76 7.95 10.31
CA ASP A 13 11.81 8.19 8.86
C ASP A 13 11.84 9.68 8.53
N GLN A 14 11.30 10.54 9.39
CA GLN A 14 11.29 11.98 9.17
C GLN A 14 12.71 12.58 9.07
N ALA A 15 13.70 11.90 9.63
CA ALA A 15 15.08 12.31 9.53
C ALA A 15 15.71 11.95 8.18
N ASP A 16 15.07 11.08 7.39
CA ASP A 16 15.53 10.65 6.08
C ASP A 16 14.80 11.43 4.98
N SER A 17 15.52 12.37 4.36
CA SER A 17 14.94 13.25 3.33
C SER A 17 14.41 12.50 2.11
N GLY A 18 14.95 11.33 1.80
CA GLY A 18 14.50 10.51 0.67
C GLY A 18 13.14 9.87 0.87
N LEU A 19 12.65 9.82 2.11
CA LEU A 19 11.38 9.20 2.47
C LEU A 19 10.35 10.19 3.00
N SER A 20 10.57 11.51 2.80
CA SER A 20 9.65 12.53 3.28
C SER A 20 8.26 12.38 2.65
N LEU A 21 7.24 12.88 3.34
CA LEU A 21 5.87 12.89 2.81
C LEU A 21 5.79 13.64 1.49
N SER A 22 6.48 14.76 1.40
CA SER A 22 6.52 15.58 0.17
C SER A 22 7.07 14.79 -1.02
N TYR A 23 8.17 14.06 -0.81
CA TYR A 23 8.78 13.24 -1.85
C TYR A 23 7.84 12.13 -2.29
N GLN A 24 7.22 11.44 -1.34
CA GLN A 24 6.28 10.35 -1.64
C GLN A 24 5.09 10.87 -2.46
N GLU A 25 4.50 11.98 -2.04
CA GLU A 25 3.36 12.56 -2.75
C GLU A 25 3.73 12.95 -4.16
N LYS A 26 4.88 13.60 -4.35
CA LYS A 26 5.36 14.01 -5.68
C LYS A 26 5.50 12.82 -6.62
N LYS A 27 6.11 11.73 -6.14
CA LYS A 27 6.30 10.52 -6.95
C LYS A 27 4.98 9.84 -7.30
N ILE A 28 4.06 9.79 -6.36
CA ILE A 28 2.73 9.20 -6.57
C ILE A 28 1.95 10.02 -7.60
N ARG A 29 1.98 11.35 -7.50
CA ARG A 29 1.28 12.22 -8.46
C ARG A 29 1.87 12.10 -9.87
N SER A 30 3.19 12.05 -9.98
CA SER A 30 3.85 11.85 -11.28
C SER A 30 3.49 10.50 -11.90
N TYR A 31 3.45 9.45 -11.10
CA TYR A 31 3.07 8.12 -11.55
C TYR A 31 1.62 8.08 -12.05
N ALA A 32 0.71 8.69 -11.29
CA ALA A 32 -0.70 8.76 -11.68
C ALA A 32 -0.88 9.54 -12.97
N ASP A 33 -0.20 10.65 -13.12
CA ASP A 33 -0.24 11.46 -14.35
C ASP A 33 0.26 10.67 -15.55
N ALA A 34 1.35 9.92 -15.39
CA ALA A 34 1.92 9.13 -16.47
C ALA A 34 0.98 8.01 -16.95
N LEU A 35 0.12 7.51 -16.08
CA LEU A 35 -0.83 6.43 -16.39
C LEU A 35 -2.25 6.94 -16.62
N ASP A 36 -2.46 8.24 -16.67
CA ASP A 36 -3.78 8.86 -16.82
C ASP A 36 -4.77 8.42 -15.73
N ILE A 37 -4.27 8.25 -14.51
CA ILE A 37 -5.08 7.90 -13.35
C ILE A 37 -5.50 9.17 -12.64
N THR A 38 -6.80 9.26 -12.28
CA THR A 38 -7.32 10.37 -11.49
C THR A 38 -7.00 10.13 -10.02
N LEU A 39 -6.08 10.90 -9.46
CA LEU A 39 -5.74 10.84 -8.04
C LEU A 39 -6.72 11.71 -7.27
N VAL A 40 -7.69 11.07 -6.62
CA VAL A 40 -8.78 11.77 -5.91
C VAL A 40 -8.27 12.50 -4.68
N ASN A 41 -7.36 11.86 -3.95
CA ASN A 41 -6.77 12.43 -2.74
C ASN A 41 -5.50 11.67 -2.38
N VAL A 42 -4.69 12.26 -1.50
CA VAL A 42 -3.52 11.61 -0.91
C VAL A 42 -3.72 11.63 0.61
N ILE A 43 -3.78 10.46 1.21
CA ILE A 43 -3.98 10.31 2.65
C ILE A 43 -2.64 10.03 3.29
N SER A 44 -2.34 10.72 4.39
CA SER A 44 -1.04 10.60 5.06
C SER A 44 -1.18 10.17 6.51
N ASP A 45 -0.26 9.31 6.94
CA ASP A 45 -0.06 8.95 8.34
C ASP A 45 1.35 9.39 8.75
N ALA A 46 1.45 10.62 9.26
CA ALA A 46 2.72 11.19 9.72
C ALA A 46 2.97 10.79 11.17
N GLY A 47 4.17 10.28 11.45
CA GLY A 47 4.56 9.90 12.80
C GLY A 47 4.06 8.53 13.26
N TYR A 48 3.52 7.71 12.35
CA TYR A 48 3.01 6.38 12.66
C TYR A 48 3.95 5.29 12.15
N SER A 49 4.16 4.27 12.98
CA SER A 49 5.00 3.13 12.66
C SER A 49 4.30 2.17 11.69
N ALA A 50 5.09 1.42 10.93
CA ALA A 50 4.60 0.34 10.08
C ALA A 50 4.29 -0.96 10.86
N LYS A 51 4.40 -0.94 12.19
CA LYS A 51 4.19 -2.13 13.03
C LYS A 51 2.75 -2.58 13.12
N SER A 52 1.80 -1.68 12.87
CA SER A 52 0.38 -1.96 12.99
C SER A 52 -0.39 -1.29 11.87
N LEU A 53 -1.50 -1.91 11.45
CA LEU A 53 -2.43 -1.32 10.49
C LEU A 53 -3.40 -0.34 11.15
N ASN A 54 -3.37 -0.23 12.48
CA ASN A 54 -4.26 0.65 13.23
C ASN A 54 -3.73 2.09 13.21
N ARG A 55 -3.82 2.72 12.04
CA ARG A 55 -3.42 4.10 11.78
C ARG A 55 -4.60 4.83 11.16
N PRO A 56 -4.84 6.11 11.51
CA PRO A 56 -6.04 6.81 11.03
C PRO A 56 -6.21 6.82 9.51
N GLY A 57 -5.14 7.10 8.77
CA GLY A 57 -5.20 7.13 7.31
C GLY A 57 -5.43 5.75 6.71
N MET A 58 -4.78 4.73 7.25
CA MET A 58 -4.96 3.36 6.80
C MET A 58 -6.39 2.88 7.06
N VAL A 59 -6.94 3.19 8.23
CA VAL A 59 -8.33 2.84 8.57
C VAL A 59 -9.29 3.48 7.57
N GLU A 60 -9.06 4.75 7.20
CA GLU A 60 -9.88 5.46 6.22
C GLU A 60 -9.80 4.79 4.84
N ILE A 61 -8.59 4.44 4.39
CA ILE A 61 -8.40 3.77 3.10
C ILE A 61 -9.12 2.43 3.07
N LEU A 62 -9.02 1.64 4.13
CA LEU A 62 -9.70 0.34 4.19
C LEU A 62 -11.22 0.49 4.14
N LYS A 63 -11.78 1.54 4.73
CA LYS A 63 -13.20 1.84 4.59
C LYS A 63 -13.56 2.17 3.15
N MET A 64 -12.75 2.95 2.46
CA MET A 64 -12.97 3.30 1.06
C MET A 64 -12.89 2.07 0.16
N VAL A 65 -11.94 1.18 0.41
CA VAL A 65 -11.78 -0.08 -0.32
C VAL A 65 -13.03 -0.95 -0.16
N LYS A 66 -13.46 -1.15 1.08
CA LYS A 66 -14.64 -1.99 1.38
C LYS A 66 -15.93 -1.41 0.79
N ALA A 67 -16.03 -0.09 0.75
CA ALA A 67 -17.17 0.61 0.15
C ALA A 67 -17.07 0.73 -1.37
N LYS A 68 -15.95 0.29 -1.96
CA LYS A 68 -15.67 0.36 -3.40
C LYS A 68 -15.79 1.78 -3.96
N LEU A 69 -15.33 2.76 -3.19
CA LEU A 69 -15.35 4.17 -3.57
C LEU A 69 -14.18 4.57 -4.48
N ILE A 70 -13.18 3.70 -4.59
CA ILE A 70 -11.98 3.92 -5.39
C ILE A 70 -11.67 2.67 -6.20
N ASP A 71 -10.88 2.84 -7.25
CA ASP A 71 -10.47 1.73 -8.13
C ASP A 71 -9.07 1.23 -7.81
N ALA A 72 -8.24 2.07 -7.19
CA ALA A 72 -6.84 1.73 -6.92
C ALA A 72 -6.30 2.47 -5.71
N VAL A 73 -5.28 1.87 -5.09
CA VAL A 73 -4.45 2.51 -4.06
C VAL A 73 -3.03 2.61 -4.61
N VAL A 74 -2.44 3.80 -4.56
CA VAL A 74 -1.09 4.05 -5.06
C VAL A 74 -0.18 4.39 -3.89
N ILE A 75 0.95 3.70 -3.80
CA ILE A 75 1.95 3.89 -2.74
C ILE A 75 3.34 4.03 -3.36
N LEU A 76 4.28 4.59 -2.62
CA LEU A 76 5.66 4.69 -3.10
C LEU A 76 6.36 3.32 -3.06
N LYS A 77 6.26 2.63 -1.93
CA LYS A 77 6.84 1.29 -1.71
C LYS A 77 5.94 0.51 -0.77
N LEU A 78 6.01 -0.82 -0.87
CA LEU A 78 5.21 -1.69 -0.01
C LEU A 78 5.49 -1.48 1.49
N ASP A 79 6.70 -1.09 1.87
CA ASP A 79 7.03 -0.82 3.26
C ASP A 79 6.34 0.41 3.85
N ARG A 80 5.72 1.25 3.01
CA ARG A 80 4.87 2.35 3.48
C ARG A 80 3.53 1.83 3.99
N LEU A 81 3.05 0.70 3.46
CA LEU A 81 1.85 0.05 3.98
C LEU A 81 2.15 -0.61 5.32
N THR A 82 3.15 -1.48 5.33
CA THR A 82 3.54 -2.20 6.54
C THR A 82 4.90 -2.85 6.33
N ARG A 83 5.61 -3.12 7.42
CA ARG A 83 6.84 -3.93 7.43
C ARG A 83 6.58 -5.35 7.89
N SER A 84 5.35 -5.66 8.27
CA SER A 84 4.96 -7.00 8.66
C SER A 84 4.45 -7.76 7.43
N VAL A 85 5.05 -8.90 7.12
CA VAL A 85 4.62 -9.74 6.00
C VAL A 85 3.19 -10.25 6.24
N LYS A 86 2.85 -10.54 7.50
CA LYS A 86 1.52 -10.96 7.90
C LYS A 86 0.47 -9.88 7.59
N ASP A 87 0.74 -8.64 7.99
CA ASP A 87 -0.17 -7.53 7.75
C ASP A 87 -0.28 -7.21 6.27
N LEU A 88 0.82 -7.32 5.53
CA LEU A 88 0.81 -7.13 4.08
C LEU A 88 -0.10 -8.15 3.39
N GLY A 89 -0.02 -9.41 3.79
CA GLY A 89 -0.90 -10.45 3.27
C GLY A 89 -2.37 -10.15 3.54
N THR A 90 -2.69 -9.67 4.74
CA THR A 90 -4.05 -9.28 5.12
C THR A 90 -4.56 -8.13 4.25
N LEU A 91 -3.73 -7.10 4.03
CA LEU A 91 -4.08 -5.97 3.18
C LEU A 91 -4.33 -6.41 1.73
N ILE A 92 -3.46 -7.24 1.20
CA ILE A 92 -3.59 -7.74 -0.17
C ILE A 92 -4.91 -8.49 -0.34
N GLU A 93 -5.26 -9.35 0.62
CA GLU A 93 -6.52 -10.09 0.59
C GLU A 93 -7.74 -9.16 0.55
N VAL A 94 -7.74 -8.11 1.38
CA VAL A 94 -8.85 -7.14 1.43
C VAL A 94 -8.94 -6.38 0.11
N ILE A 95 -7.81 -5.93 -0.42
CA ILE A 95 -7.76 -5.15 -1.66
C ILE A 95 -8.23 -6.00 -2.84
N GLU A 96 -7.71 -7.22 -2.98
CA GLU A 96 -8.09 -8.11 -4.08
C GLU A 96 -9.55 -8.56 -4.00
N LYS A 97 -10.01 -8.89 -2.79
CA LYS A 97 -11.39 -9.31 -2.57
C LYS A 97 -12.40 -8.25 -3.02
N ASN A 98 -12.05 -6.99 -2.90
CA ASN A 98 -12.91 -5.88 -3.29
C ASN A 98 -12.68 -5.38 -4.72
N GLY A 99 -11.79 -6.05 -5.47
CA GLY A 99 -11.54 -5.72 -6.87
C GLY A 99 -10.75 -4.43 -7.05
N ILE A 100 -10.00 -4.00 -6.04
CA ILE A 100 -9.22 -2.77 -6.07
C ILE A 100 -7.79 -3.10 -6.51
N ALA A 101 -7.19 -2.25 -7.34
CA ALA A 101 -5.79 -2.41 -7.76
C ALA A 101 -4.85 -1.84 -6.71
N LEU A 102 -3.67 -2.43 -6.57
CA LEU A 102 -2.58 -1.89 -5.78
C LEU A 102 -1.42 -1.56 -6.69
N MET A 103 -0.92 -0.33 -6.59
CA MET A 103 0.19 0.16 -7.41
C MET A 103 1.30 0.69 -6.51
N SER A 104 2.49 0.10 -6.62
CA SER A 104 3.67 0.52 -5.87
C SER A 104 4.71 1.08 -6.84
N VAL A 105 5.01 2.37 -6.72
CA VAL A 105 5.80 3.10 -7.71
C VAL A 105 7.23 2.57 -7.81
N LEU A 106 7.95 2.51 -6.69
CA LEU A 106 9.37 2.11 -6.70
C LEU A 106 9.58 0.60 -6.76
N ASP A 107 8.57 -0.18 -6.38
CA ASP A 107 8.63 -1.65 -6.50
C ASP A 107 8.22 -2.12 -7.90
N SER A 108 7.75 -1.20 -8.74
CA SER A 108 7.26 -1.50 -10.09
C SER A 108 6.16 -2.57 -10.10
N ILE A 109 5.28 -2.54 -9.09
CA ILE A 109 4.17 -3.48 -8.96
C ILE A 109 2.86 -2.76 -9.32
N ASN A 110 2.08 -3.40 -10.19
CA ASN A 110 0.76 -2.92 -10.56
C ASN A 110 -0.14 -4.14 -10.77
N THR A 111 -1.11 -4.34 -9.89
CA THR A 111 -1.97 -5.53 -9.93
C THR A 111 -2.95 -5.54 -11.10
N ASN A 112 -3.03 -4.46 -11.88
CA ASN A 112 -3.75 -4.49 -13.16
C ASN A 112 -2.98 -5.27 -14.22
N THR A 113 -1.70 -5.57 -13.99
CA THR A 113 -0.91 -6.41 -14.89
C THR A 113 -0.78 -7.81 -14.32
N ALA A 114 -0.65 -8.81 -15.20
CA ALA A 114 -0.45 -10.20 -14.78
C ALA A 114 0.84 -10.35 -13.96
N ASN A 115 1.90 -9.66 -14.37
CA ASN A 115 3.18 -9.71 -13.66
C ASN A 115 3.07 -9.12 -12.24
N GLY A 116 2.35 -8.02 -12.09
CA GLY A 116 2.13 -7.40 -10.78
C GLY A 116 1.34 -8.30 -9.86
N ARG A 117 0.27 -8.94 -10.37
CA ARG A 117 -0.51 -9.91 -9.59
C ARG A 117 0.34 -11.10 -9.17
N PHE A 118 1.16 -11.60 -10.07
CA PHE A 118 2.08 -12.71 -9.77
C PHE A 118 3.03 -12.35 -8.62
N CYS A 119 3.64 -11.16 -8.66
CA CYS A 119 4.53 -10.69 -7.60
C CYS A 119 3.81 -10.61 -6.25
N LEU A 120 2.60 -10.06 -6.21
CA LEU A 120 1.84 -9.96 -4.98
C LEU A 120 1.38 -11.32 -4.46
N ASN A 121 1.06 -12.25 -5.36
CA ASN A 121 0.70 -13.61 -4.96
C ASN A 121 1.87 -14.32 -4.27
N ILE A 122 3.10 -14.08 -4.73
CA ILE A 122 4.30 -14.61 -4.08
C ILE A 122 4.41 -14.03 -2.66
N VAL A 123 4.23 -12.73 -2.49
CA VAL A 123 4.28 -12.08 -1.17
C VAL A 123 3.20 -12.65 -0.25
N ALA A 124 1.98 -12.81 -0.75
CA ALA A 124 0.87 -13.37 0.01
C ALA A 124 1.16 -14.81 0.44
N SER A 125 1.79 -15.61 -0.44
CA SER A 125 2.17 -16.98 -0.13
C SER A 125 3.23 -17.05 0.98
N ILE A 126 4.21 -16.16 0.95
CA ILE A 126 5.23 -16.06 1.99
C ILE A 126 4.57 -15.70 3.33
N SER A 127 3.62 -14.77 3.32
CA SER A 127 2.89 -14.37 4.50
C SER A 127 2.13 -15.54 5.12
N GLN A 128 1.44 -16.32 4.28
CA GLN A 128 0.70 -17.49 4.74
C GLN A 128 1.65 -18.55 5.33
N TRP A 129 2.77 -18.79 4.67
CA TRP A 129 3.77 -19.74 5.15
C TRP A 129 4.31 -19.32 6.53
N GLU A 130 4.58 -18.05 6.75
CA GLU A 130 5.04 -17.56 8.04
C GLU A 130 3.99 -17.77 9.13
N ARG A 131 2.71 -17.54 8.85
CA ARG A 131 1.64 -17.78 9.80
C ARG A 131 1.55 -19.26 10.18
N GLU A 132 1.66 -20.15 9.21
CA GLU A 132 1.63 -21.59 9.43
C GLU A 132 2.84 -22.07 10.25
N ALA A 133 4.03 -21.57 9.93
CA ALA A 133 5.24 -21.91 10.65
C ALA A 133 5.17 -21.48 12.13
N ILE A 134 4.61 -20.30 12.41
CA ILE A 134 4.39 -19.83 13.78
C ILE A 134 3.38 -20.72 14.49
N GLY A 135 2.33 -21.15 13.81
CA GLY A 135 1.30 -22.02 14.38
C GLY A 135 1.81 -23.41 14.77
N GLU A 136 2.86 -23.89 14.13
CA GLU A 136 3.47 -25.18 14.40
C GLU A 136 4.42 -25.17 15.62
N ARG A 137 4.77 -23.99 16.10
CA ARG A 137 5.65 -23.84 17.26
C ARG A 137 4.85 -23.87 18.56
#